data_4d9f56cf5bef948f3b8dd9d3ac12a8ed
#
_entry.id   4d9f56cf5bef948f3b8dd9d3ac12a8ed
#
_cell.length_a   1.000
_cell.length_b   1.000
_cell.length_c   1.000
_cell.angle_alpha   90.00
_cell.angle_beta   90.00
_cell.angle_gamma   90.00
#
_symmetry.space_group_name_H-M   'P 1'
#
loop_
_entity.id
_entity.type
_entity.pdbx_description
1 polymer ?
#
loop_
_entity_poly.entity_id
_entity_poly.type
_entity_poly.pdbx_seq_one_letter_code
_entity_poly.pdbx_strand_id
1 'polypeptide(L)' 'MELLINELSDKKFEVIIYADQQTIHKVFISNQTYLDLTSKKISKKELVKFSFDFLLEREPNTAI' A
#
# COMPACT_ATOMS: atom_id res chain seq x y z
N MET A 1 12.24 8.08 -5.45
CA MET A 1 11.35 6.91 -5.54
C MET A 1 9.92 7.38 -5.55
N GLU A 2 9.14 6.93 -6.50
CA GLU A 2 7.73 7.28 -6.61
C GLU A 2 6.86 6.07 -6.30
N LEU A 3 5.67 6.35 -5.80
CA LEU A 3 4.73 5.31 -5.44
C LEU A 3 3.35 5.70 -5.99
N LEU A 4 2.77 4.81 -6.77
CA LEU A 4 1.43 4.99 -7.33
C LEU A 4 0.51 3.91 -6.79
N ILE A 5 -0.66 4.31 -6.30
CA ILE A 5 -1.63 3.39 -5.73
C ILE A 5 -2.90 3.45 -6.57
N ASN A 6 -3.30 2.31 -7.12
CA ASN A 6 -4.54 2.15 -7.88
C ASN A 6 -5.53 1.32 -7.08
N GLU A 7 -6.74 1.82 -6.93
CA GLU A 7 -7.82 1.07 -6.30
C GLU A 7 -8.48 0.18 -7.35
N LEU A 8 -8.34 -1.14 -7.18
CA LEU A 8 -8.92 -2.12 -8.10
C LEU A 8 -10.33 -2.53 -7.67
N SER A 9 -10.59 -2.54 -6.37
CA SER A 9 -11.90 -2.81 -5.78
C SER A 9 -11.91 -2.28 -4.35
N ASP A 10 -13.03 -2.40 -3.66
CA ASP A 10 -13.15 -1.95 -2.26
C ASP A 10 -12.08 -2.54 -1.34
N LYS A 11 -11.57 -3.72 -1.68
CA LYS A 11 -10.65 -4.46 -0.83
C LYS A 11 -9.29 -4.71 -1.47
N LYS A 12 -9.12 -4.34 -2.75
CA LYS A 12 -7.93 -4.70 -3.51
C LYS A 12 -7.27 -3.46 -4.10
N PHE A 13 -5.98 -3.34 -3.87
CA PHE A 13 -5.17 -2.22 -4.35
C PHE A 13 -3.94 -2.73 -5.09
N GLU A 14 -3.50 -1.95 -6.06
CA GLU A 14 -2.25 -2.20 -6.76
C GLU A 14 -1.29 -1.07 -6.42
N VAL A 15 -0.10 -1.40 -5.97
CA VAL A 15 0.93 -0.43 -5.64
C VAL A 15 2.08 -0.59 -6.61
N ILE A 16 2.37 0.46 -7.37
CA ILE A 16 3.47 0.47 -8.32
C ILE A 16 4.57 1.35 -7.72
N ILE A 17 5.76 0.80 -7.58
CA ILE A 17 6.90 1.50 -7.00
C ILE A 17 7.93 1.74 -8.09
N TYR A 18 8.23 3.01 -8.37
CA TYR A 18 9.23 3.43 -9.34
C TYR A 18 10.53 3.78 -8.60
N ALA A 19 11.49 2.90 -8.68
CA ALA A 19 12.82 3.06 -8.10
C ALA A 19 13.84 2.64 -9.16
N ASP A 20 15.01 2.15 -8.76
CA ASP A 20 15.98 1.59 -9.71
C ASP A 20 15.36 0.45 -10.51
N GLN A 21 14.50 -0.31 -9.88
CA GLN A 21 13.66 -1.31 -10.54
C GLN A 21 12.20 -1.01 -10.23
N GLN A 22 11.36 -1.07 -11.24
CA GLN A 22 9.92 -0.92 -11.06
C GLN A 22 9.35 -2.24 -10.54
N THR A 23 8.58 -2.16 -9.46
CA THR A 23 7.88 -3.33 -8.91
C THR A 23 6.39 -3.03 -8.76
N ILE A 24 5.58 -4.08 -8.89
CA ILE A 24 4.12 -4.00 -8.75
C ILE A 24 3.70 -4.95 -7.64
N HIS A 25 2.98 -4.44 -6.67
CA HIS A 25 2.50 -5.20 -5.53
C HIS A 25 0.98 -5.13 -5.47
N LYS A 26 0.34 -6.26 -5.26
CA LYS A 26 -1.11 -6.30 -5.06
C LYS A 26 -1.39 -6.50 -3.58
N VAL A 27 -2.24 -5.66 -3.04
CA VAL A 27 -2.57 -5.64 -1.61
C VAL A 27 -4.06 -5.87 -1.43
N PHE A 28 -4.40 -6.76 -0.52
CA PHE A 28 -5.79 -7.02 -0.16
C PHE A 28 -6.01 -6.54 1.28
N ILE A 29 -7.01 -5.69 1.47
CA ILE A 29 -7.37 -5.18 2.79
C ILE A 29 -8.84 -5.45 3.03
N SER A 30 -9.16 -6.28 4.01
CA SER A 30 -10.54 -6.52 4.41
C SER A 30 -11.08 -5.32 5.19
N ASN A 31 -12.41 -5.18 5.21
CA ASN A 31 -13.04 -4.12 5.99
C ASN A 31 -12.72 -4.23 7.48
N GLN A 32 -12.63 -5.45 7.99
CA GLN A 32 -12.30 -5.68 9.40
C GLN A 32 -10.88 -5.19 9.72
N THR A 33 -9.91 -5.55 8.88
CA THR A 33 -8.53 -5.10 9.05
C THR A 33 -8.45 -3.57 8.98
N TYR A 34 -9.14 -2.98 8.03
CA TYR A 34 -9.18 -1.53 7.89
C TYR A 34 -9.73 -0.85 9.14
N LEU A 35 -10.84 -1.34 9.68
CA LEU A 35 -11.44 -0.80 10.89
C LEU A 35 -10.52 -0.95 12.09
N ASP A 36 -9.89 -2.12 12.23
CA ASP A 36 -9.01 -2.40 13.36
C ASP A 36 -7.78 -1.48 13.38
N LEU A 37 -7.24 -1.18 12.20
CA LEU A 37 -6.02 -0.40 12.11
C LEU A 37 -6.25 1.11 12.10
N THR A 38 -7.38 1.57 11.58
CA THR A 38 -7.58 3.00 11.34
C THR A 38 -8.78 3.60 12.07
N SER A 39 -9.72 2.79 12.52
CA SER A 39 -11.01 3.25 13.05
C SER A 39 -11.72 4.20 12.08
N LYS A 40 -11.54 4.00 10.79
CA LYS A 40 -12.07 4.83 9.69
C LYS A 40 -11.56 6.28 9.66
N LYS A 41 -10.45 6.56 10.33
CA LYS A 41 -9.90 7.92 10.36
C LYS A 41 -9.20 8.32 9.07
N ILE A 42 -8.73 7.33 8.30
CA ILE A 42 -8.09 7.55 7.00
C ILE A 42 -8.69 6.57 5.99
N SER A 43 -8.53 6.88 4.70
CA SER A 43 -9.02 5.99 3.64
C SER A 43 -8.14 4.75 3.54
N LYS A 44 -8.66 3.70 2.89
CA LYS A 44 -7.86 2.50 2.61
C LYS A 44 -6.64 2.81 1.77
N LYS A 45 -6.79 3.73 0.79
CA LYS A 45 -5.68 4.14 -0.06
C LYS A 45 -4.57 4.80 0.76
N GLU A 46 -4.92 5.66 1.71
CA GLU A 46 -3.96 6.29 2.61
C GLU A 46 -3.29 5.26 3.51
N LEU A 47 -4.04 4.29 4.01
CA LEU A 47 -3.48 3.20 4.81
C LEU A 47 -2.44 2.42 4.03
N VAL A 48 -2.74 2.06 2.78
CA VAL A 48 -1.80 1.36 1.91
C VAL A 48 -0.55 2.20 1.70
N LYS A 49 -0.71 3.49 1.42
CA LYS A 49 0.41 4.40 1.22
C LYS A 49 1.32 4.46 2.44
N PHE A 50 0.75 4.66 3.62
CA PHE A 50 1.54 4.72 4.85
C PHE A 50 2.25 3.40 5.14
N SER A 51 1.58 2.28 4.88
CA SER A 51 2.19 0.97 5.08
C SER A 51 3.41 0.78 4.18
N PHE A 52 3.31 1.15 2.91
CA PHE A 52 4.43 1.02 1.98
C PHE A 52 5.53 2.05 2.26
N ASP A 53 5.18 3.28 2.65
CA ASP A 53 6.18 4.26 3.06
C ASP A 53 7.02 3.73 4.22
N PHE A 54 6.37 3.11 5.19
CA PHE A 54 7.04 2.51 6.34
C PHE A 54 7.95 1.35 5.93
N LEU A 55 7.45 0.45 5.06
CA LEU A 55 8.22 -0.69 4.59
C LEU A 55 9.44 -0.24 3.77
N LEU A 56 9.27 0.77 2.92
CA LEU A 56 10.33 1.25 2.05
C LEU A 56 11.44 1.99 2.81
N GLU A 57 11.17 2.49 3.99
CA GLU A 57 12.20 3.05 4.86
C GLU A 57 13.16 1.98 5.37
N ARG A 58 12.71 0.73 5.45
CA ARG A 58 13.47 -0.39 6.01
C ARG A 58 14.01 -1.33 4.95
N GLU A 59 13.25 -1.54 3.88
CA GLU A 59 13.58 -2.53 2.85
C GLU A 59 13.45 -1.91 1.47
N PRO A 60 14.29 -2.30 0.51
CA PRO A 60 14.08 -1.88 -0.88
C PRO A 60 12.80 -2.51 -1.43
N ASN A 61 12.25 -1.88 -2.48
CA ASN A 61 10.99 -2.36 -3.07
C ASN A 61 11.09 -3.79 -3.62
N THR A 62 12.29 -4.23 -3.98
CA THR A 62 12.50 -5.59 -4.48
C THR A 62 12.52 -6.65 -3.37
N ALA A 63 12.59 -6.23 -2.10
CA ALA A 63 12.59 -7.12 -0.95
C ALA A 63 11.23 -7.23 -0.26
N ILE A 64 10.25 -6.49 -0.74
CA ILE A 64 8.89 -6.49 -0.18
C ILE A 64 8.06 -7.64 -0.75
#